data_27d9bfcf94f708c70a22d0b0eac71060
#
_entry.id   27d9bfcf94f708c70a22d0b0eac71060
#
_cell.length_a   1.000
_cell.length_b   1.000
_cell.length_c   1.000
_cell.angle_alpha   90.00
_cell.angle_beta   90.00
_cell.angle_gamma   90.00
#
_symmetry.space_group_name_H-M   'P 1'
#
loop_
_entity.id
_entity.type
_entity.pdbx_description
1 polymer ?
#
loop_
_entity_poly.entity_id
_entity_poly.type
_entity_poly.pdbx_seq_one_letter_code
_entity_poly.pdbx_strand_id
1 'polypeptide(L)'
;MLDLSKAFDSIHHETLLMKLRTLGVSDETLSWFASYLSDRQQRVRINSSLSNSLTIRHGVPQGSILGPLLFNLYINDLPSVCTTCHVESYVDDSKLYLSFSRKEIEGGLEDLKADLLRVASWCCSNRLLINPDKTKFCVFGSSKMLGQVTIPPLTFMGKDLHVVDSVKDLGVILDKRLSFNEHVDTLVSNLMGKLCMISRVRHVLDTPTLFTVINLFTLFTVINSLVFSSLFYCSSVWSGTCKGNIAKLQLVQNFAARLLSGKRKFDHITPTLKQLKLLPVSDLLYIRDAVQMYKCMNNLAPSYLSQLFTKRSQTHSFLTRNRDSLQLPRCRTALAQQSFVFRGVTIWNSLPEELRNCSSIVSFKNQLKSELLSKWLND
;
A
#
# COMPACT_ATOMS: atom_id res chain seq x y z
N MET A 1 -7.68 12.83 3.41
CA MET A 1 -8.09 11.77 2.46
C MET A 1 -9.50 12.07 2.01
N LEU A 2 -9.68 12.16 0.73
CA LEU A 2 -10.96 12.47 0.09
C LEU A 2 -11.65 11.18 -0.34
N ASP A 3 -12.97 11.11 -0.17
CA ASP A 3 -13.81 10.01 -0.65
C ASP A 3 -14.71 10.55 -1.76
N LEU A 4 -14.65 9.95 -2.94
CA LEU A 4 -15.52 10.30 -4.06
C LEU A 4 -16.74 9.39 -4.08
N SER A 5 -17.93 9.98 -4.10
CA SER A 5 -19.18 9.21 -4.15
C SER A 5 -19.42 8.67 -5.56
N LYS A 6 -19.56 7.33 -5.66
CA LYS A 6 -19.89 6.65 -6.95
C LYS A 6 -19.00 7.09 -8.11
N ALA A 7 -17.68 7.22 -7.87
CA ALA A 7 -16.73 7.82 -8.79
C ALA A 7 -16.84 7.26 -10.22
N PHE A 8 -16.85 5.94 -10.38
CA PHE A 8 -16.97 5.27 -11.68
C PHE A 8 -18.32 5.51 -12.38
N ASP A 9 -19.39 5.63 -11.61
CA ASP A 9 -20.74 5.81 -12.14
C ASP A 9 -21.05 7.27 -12.48
N SER A 10 -20.19 8.21 -12.03
CA SER A 10 -20.39 9.66 -12.18
C SER A 10 -19.62 10.25 -13.37
N ILE A 11 -18.79 9.48 -14.07
CA ILE A 11 -17.99 9.97 -15.20
C ILE A 11 -18.91 10.51 -16.29
N HIS A 12 -18.75 11.79 -16.65
CA HIS A 12 -19.50 12.41 -17.73
C HIS A 12 -18.84 12.10 -19.08
N HIS A 13 -19.56 11.48 -20.00
CA HIS A 13 -19.01 10.95 -21.24
C HIS A 13 -18.40 12.05 -22.12
N GLU A 14 -19.09 13.20 -22.29
CA GLU A 14 -18.58 14.31 -23.11
C GLU A 14 -17.30 14.91 -22.53
N THR A 15 -17.25 15.09 -21.18
CA THR A 15 -16.06 15.58 -20.50
C THR A 15 -14.90 14.59 -20.65
N LEU A 16 -15.16 13.28 -20.55
CA LEU A 16 -14.13 12.26 -20.79
C LEU A 16 -13.59 12.34 -22.22
N LEU A 17 -14.45 12.40 -23.21
CA LEU A 17 -14.04 12.50 -24.62
C LEU A 17 -13.24 13.78 -24.90
N MET A 18 -13.64 14.92 -24.31
CA MET A 18 -12.90 16.16 -24.39
C MET A 18 -11.50 16.04 -23.78
N LYS A 19 -11.37 15.42 -22.59
CA LYS A 19 -10.06 15.18 -21.95
C LYS A 19 -9.20 14.24 -22.79
N LEU A 20 -9.75 13.17 -23.33
CA LEU A 20 -9.03 12.28 -24.23
C LEU A 20 -8.50 13.01 -25.47
N ARG A 21 -9.30 13.91 -26.05
CA ARG A 21 -8.86 14.77 -27.17
C ARG A 21 -7.69 15.66 -26.75
N THR A 22 -7.76 16.28 -25.58
CA THR A 22 -6.67 17.14 -25.04
C THR A 22 -5.39 16.34 -24.80
N LEU A 23 -5.49 15.04 -24.48
CA LEU A 23 -4.36 14.12 -24.34
C LEU A 23 -3.80 13.62 -25.68
N GLY A 24 -4.34 14.08 -26.82
CA GLY A 24 -3.82 13.75 -28.16
C GLY A 24 -4.41 12.48 -28.77
N VAL A 25 -5.54 11.97 -28.26
CA VAL A 25 -6.22 10.83 -28.86
C VAL A 25 -6.85 11.27 -30.19
N SER A 26 -6.64 10.49 -31.26
CA SER A 26 -7.16 10.79 -32.61
C SER A 26 -8.70 10.78 -32.66
N ASP A 27 -9.27 11.56 -33.57
CA ASP A 27 -10.73 11.65 -33.74
C ASP A 27 -11.38 10.30 -34.09
N GLU A 28 -10.68 9.45 -34.83
CA GLU A 28 -11.13 8.08 -35.14
C GLU A 28 -11.25 7.23 -33.87
N THR A 29 -10.24 7.28 -33.00
CA THR A 29 -10.24 6.59 -31.71
C THR A 29 -11.27 7.19 -30.75
N LEU A 30 -11.46 8.52 -30.76
CA LEU A 30 -12.51 9.19 -29.97
C LEU A 30 -13.92 8.73 -30.40
N SER A 31 -14.14 8.55 -31.70
CA SER A 31 -15.42 8.02 -32.23
C SER A 31 -15.67 6.62 -31.73
N TRP A 32 -14.64 5.78 -31.64
CA TRP A 32 -14.73 4.45 -31.05
C TRP A 32 -15.10 4.51 -29.56
N PHE A 33 -14.45 5.37 -28.76
CA PHE A 33 -14.81 5.53 -27.35
C PHE A 33 -16.23 6.09 -27.17
N ALA A 34 -16.65 7.01 -28.01
CA ALA A 34 -18.03 7.51 -28.00
C ALA A 34 -19.03 6.36 -28.24
N SER A 35 -18.80 5.53 -29.24
CA SER A 35 -19.61 4.34 -29.51
C SER A 35 -19.57 3.33 -28.34
N TYR A 36 -18.39 3.11 -27.73
CA TYR A 36 -18.24 2.22 -26.57
C TYR A 36 -19.08 2.66 -25.37
N LEU A 37 -19.25 3.97 -25.17
CA LEU A 37 -19.97 4.56 -24.03
C LEU A 37 -21.48 4.76 -24.33
N SER A 38 -21.87 4.87 -25.60
CA SER A 38 -23.24 5.19 -26.02
C SER A 38 -24.15 3.97 -25.95
N ASP A 39 -25.45 4.26 -25.88
CA ASP A 39 -26.58 3.29 -26.00
C ASP A 39 -26.52 2.10 -25.03
N ARG A 40 -25.79 2.26 -23.94
CA ARG A 40 -25.72 1.24 -22.90
C ARG A 40 -26.96 1.25 -22.04
N GLN A 41 -27.43 0.03 -21.71
CA GLN A 41 -28.59 -0.18 -20.87
C GLN A 41 -28.23 -1.10 -19.70
N GLN A 42 -28.90 -0.91 -18.57
CA GLN A 42 -28.79 -1.79 -17.42
C GLN A 42 -30.15 -2.27 -16.94
N ARG A 43 -30.16 -3.47 -16.36
CA ARG A 43 -31.33 -4.09 -15.71
C ARG A 43 -30.87 -4.70 -14.39
N VAL A 44 -31.74 -4.67 -13.40
CA VAL A 44 -31.50 -5.36 -12.13
C VAL A 44 -32.18 -6.74 -12.21
N ARG A 45 -31.41 -7.77 -11.86
CA ARG A 45 -31.93 -9.15 -11.77
C ARG A 45 -31.99 -9.57 -10.31
N ILE A 46 -33.16 -9.98 -9.85
CA ILE A 46 -33.39 -10.58 -8.54
C ILE A 46 -34.04 -11.94 -8.78
N ASN A 47 -33.32 -12.99 -8.46
CA ASN A 47 -33.70 -14.38 -8.77
C ASN A 47 -33.97 -14.54 -10.28
N SER A 48 -35.22 -14.87 -10.65
CA SER A 48 -35.70 -15.02 -12.03
C SER A 48 -36.34 -13.76 -12.63
N SER A 49 -36.55 -12.71 -11.81
CA SER A 49 -37.21 -11.47 -12.23
C SER A 49 -36.20 -10.43 -12.71
N LEU A 50 -36.50 -9.75 -13.82
CA LEU A 50 -35.71 -8.66 -14.38
C LEU A 50 -36.49 -7.36 -14.29
N SER A 51 -35.84 -6.27 -13.92
CA SER A 51 -36.41 -4.92 -14.01
C SER A 51 -36.54 -4.45 -15.45
N ASN A 52 -37.28 -3.35 -15.65
CA ASN A 52 -37.23 -2.61 -16.92
C ASN A 52 -35.80 -2.15 -17.21
N SER A 53 -35.52 -2.00 -18.52
CA SER A 53 -34.24 -1.46 -18.99
C SER A 53 -34.18 0.04 -18.78
N LEU A 54 -33.03 0.52 -18.26
CA LEU A 54 -32.70 1.94 -18.12
C LEU A 54 -31.42 2.26 -18.89
N THR A 55 -31.45 3.35 -19.65
CA THR A 55 -30.29 3.84 -20.39
C THR A 55 -29.27 4.46 -19.44
N ILE A 56 -28.01 4.09 -19.59
CA ILE A 56 -26.88 4.64 -18.85
C ILE A 56 -26.38 5.87 -19.60
N ARG A 57 -26.39 7.02 -18.93
CA ARG A 57 -25.95 8.31 -19.51
C ARG A 57 -24.61 8.79 -18.95
N HIS A 58 -24.14 8.16 -17.89
CA HIS A 58 -22.92 8.52 -17.16
C HIS A 58 -22.22 7.25 -16.70
N GLY A 59 -20.93 7.39 -16.38
CA GLY A 59 -20.14 6.32 -15.84
C GLY A 59 -19.48 5.43 -16.89
N VAL A 60 -18.57 4.61 -16.41
CA VAL A 60 -17.91 3.57 -17.21
C VAL A 60 -18.33 2.19 -16.70
N PRO A 61 -18.39 1.16 -17.57
CA PRO A 61 -18.82 -0.17 -17.14
C PRO A 61 -17.92 -0.74 -16.06
N GLN A 62 -18.47 -0.97 -14.87
CA GLN A 62 -17.76 -1.63 -13.78
C GLN A 62 -17.43 -3.08 -14.16
N GLY A 63 -16.19 -3.51 -13.86
CA GLY A 63 -15.69 -4.83 -14.25
C GLY A 63 -15.17 -4.91 -15.70
N SER A 64 -15.20 -3.82 -16.46
CA SER A 64 -14.53 -3.74 -17.76
C SER A 64 -13.03 -3.50 -17.59
N ILE A 65 -12.23 -3.93 -18.57
CA ILE A 65 -10.77 -3.67 -18.59
C ILE A 65 -10.49 -2.17 -18.77
N LEU A 66 -11.31 -1.46 -19.54
CA LEU A 66 -11.12 -0.04 -19.83
C LEU A 66 -11.62 0.89 -18.72
N GLY A 67 -12.55 0.46 -17.87
CA GLY A 67 -13.13 1.30 -16.82
C GLY A 67 -12.08 1.99 -15.94
N PRO A 68 -11.15 1.26 -15.32
CA PRO A 68 -10.10 1.86 -14.50
C PRO A 68 -9.16 2.81 -15.28
N LEU A 69 -8.83 2.47 -16.53
CA LEU A 69 -8.01 3.32 -17.38
C LEU A 69 -8.71 4.64 -17.71
N LEU A 70 -9.97 4.59 -18.13
CA LEU A 70 -10.76 5.77 -18.46
C LEU A 70 -10.98 6.66 -17.24
N PHE A 71 -11.20 6.06 -16.06
CA PHE A 71 -11.28 6.81 -14.82
C PHE A 71 -9.97 7.52 -14.49
N ASN A 72 -8.82 6.83 -14.58
CA ASN A 72 -7.52 7.44 -14.34
C ASN A 72 -7.23 8.60 -15.30
N LEU A 73 -7.59 8.46 -16.58
CA LEU A 73 -7.47 9.54 -17.56
C LEU A 73 -8.41 10.72 -17.25
N TYR A 74 -9.60 10.41 -16.69
CA TYR A 74 -10.57 11.43 -16.30
C TYR A 74 -10.09 12.31 -15.15
N ILE A 75 -9.39 11.73 -14.15
CA ILE A 75 -8.89 12.46 -12.97
C ILE A 75 -7.44 12.93 -13.11
N ASN A 76 -6.78 12.68 -14.23
CA ASN A 76 -5.34 12.89 -14.40
C ASN A 76 -4.88 14.34 -14.17
N ASP A 77 -5.74 15.31 -14.39
CA ASP A 77 -5.48 16.74 -14.19
C ASP A 77 -5.79 17.23 -12.75
N LEU A 78 -6.37 16.40 -11.88
CA LEU A 78 -6.67 16.77 -10.50
C LEU A 78 -5.45 17.29 -9.71
N PRO A 79 -4.25 16.67 -9.79
CA PRO A 79 -3.10 17.17 -9.05
C PRO A 79 -2.68 18.60 -9.43
N SER A 80 -2.98 19.04 -10.66
CA SER A 80 -2.57 20.35 -11.18
C SER A 80 -3.35 21.53 -10.59
N VAL A 81 -4.49 21.28 -9.92
CA VAL A 81 -5.30 22.36 -9.33
C VAL A 81 -4.82 22.78 -7.94
N CYS A 82 -4.01 21.97 -7.29
CA CYS A 82 -3.39 22.31 -6.01
C CYS A 82 -2.14 23.16 -6.23
N THR A 83 -1.95 24.16 -5.38
CA THR A 83 -0.80 25.07 -5.46
C THR A 83 0.23 24.84 -4.36
N THR A 84 -0.20 24.37 -3.20
CA THR A 84 0.63 24.22 -2.00
C THR A 84 0.70 22.78 -1.57
N CYS A 85 -0.43 22.05 -1.63
CA CYS A 85 -0.51 20.65 -1.23
C CYS A 85 -0.04 19.73 -2.35
N HIS A 86 0.57 18.63 -1.93
CA HIS A 86 0.78 17.48 -2.82
C HIS A 86 -0.50 16.64 -2.89
N VAL A 87 -0.80 16.15 -4.08
CA VAL A 87 -1.94 15.26 -4.33
C VAL A 87 -1.43 13.93 -4.82
N GLU A 88 -1.89 12.86 -4.20
CA GLU A 88 -1.69 11.50 -4.68
C GLU A 88 -3.05 10.83 -4.81
N SER A 89 -3.27 10.17 -5.94
CA SER A 89 -4.51 9.46 -6.23
C SER A 89 -4.22 8.01 -6.60
N TYR A 90 -5.03 7.13 -6.07
CA TYR A 90 -5.08 5.74 -6.49
C TYR A 90 -6.52 5.40 -6.85
N VAL A 91 -6.82 5.50 -8.14
CA VAL A 91 -8.18 5.44 -8.67
C VAL A 91 -9.03 6.55 -8.01
N ASP A 92 -10.07 6.22 -7.26
CA ASP A 92 -10.98 7.14 -6.55
C ASP A 92 -10.46 7.59 -5.17
N ASP A 93 -9.50 6.86 -4.59
CA ASP A 93 -8.85 7.25 -3.32
C ASP A 93 -7.85 8.38 -3.59
N SER A 94 -8.20 9.61 -3.22
CA SER A 94 -7.33 10.78 -3.38
C SER A 94 -6.90 11.34 -2.02
N LYS A 95 -5.63 11.77 -1.94
CA LYS A 95 -5.04 12.31 -0.72
C LYS A 95 -4.39 13.64 -1.02
N LEU A 96 -4.71 14.64 -0.21
CA LEU A 96 -3.94 15.86 -0.13
C LEU A 96 -3.06 15.81 1.11
N TYR A 97 -1.81 16.19 0.99
CA TYR A 97 -0.91 16.30 2.12
C TYR A 97 -0.01 17.51 2.01
N LEU A 98 0.30 18.08 3.17
CA LEU A 98 1.16 19.24 3.33
C LEU A 98 2.04 19.03 4.55
N SER A 99 3.29 19.46 4.46
CA SER A 99 4.25 19.45 5.57
C SER A 99 4.53 20.90 6.00
N PHE A 100 4.36 21.17 7.29
CA PHE A 100 4.61 22.50 7.85
C PHE A 100 5.28 22.40 9.23
N SER A 101 5.96 23.45 9.63
CA SER A 101 6.56 23.55 10.97
C SER A 101 5.47 23.92 12.00
N ARG A 102 5.76 23.66 13.30
CA ARG A 102 4.84 24.03 14.39
C ARG A 102 4.48 25.53 14.40
N LYS A 103 5.39 26.40 13.94
CA LYS A 103 5.17 27.86 13.91
C LYS A 103 4.22 28.29 12.80
N GLU A 104 4.02 27.43 11.81
CA GLU A 104 3.27 27.71 10.56
C GLU A 104 1.95 26.93 10.51
N ILE A 105 1.43 26.46 11.65
CA ILE A 105 0.22 25.62 11.69
C ILE A 105 -0.98 26.33 11.10
N GLU A 106 -1.23 27.59 11.49
CA GLU A 106 -2.37 28.36 11.00
C GLU A 106 -2.28 28.56 9.50
N GLY A 107 -1.13 29.04 9.00
CA GLY A 107 -0.90 29.20 7.57
C GLY A 107 -1.00 27.88 6.79
N GLY A 108 -0.43 26.78 7.32
CA GLY A 108 -0.54 25.47 6.70
C GLY A 108 -1.97 24.92 6.65
N LEU A 109 -2.81 25.23 7.65
CA LEU A 109 -4.23 24.88 7.62
C LEU A 109 -5.03 25.74 6.63
N GLU A 110 -4.70 27.02 6.51
CA GLU A 110 -5.29 27.89 5.49
C GLU A 110 -4.93 27.44 4.07
N ASP A 111 -3.66 27.11 3.82
CA ASP A 111 -3.20 26.55 2.56
C ASP A 111 -3.92 25.25 2.21
N LEU A 112 -4.02 24.33 3.17
CA LEU A 112 -4.75 23.06 3.00
C LEU A 112 -6.23 23.32 2.68
N LYS A 113 -6.87 24.25 3.37
CA LYS A 113 -8.27 24.65 3.13
C LYS A 113 -8.45 25.24 1.74
N ALA A 114 -7.54 26.11 1.32
CA ALA A 114 -7.58 26.72 -0.01
C ALA A 114 -7.48 25.68 -1.12
N ASP A 115 -6.55 24.73 -1.00
CA ASP A 115 -6.40 23.64 -1.97
C ASP A 115 -7.58 22.66 -1.95
N LEU A 116 -8.15 22.37 -0.77
CA LEU A 116 -9.38 21.55 -0.67
C LEU A 116 -10.55 22.20 -1.41
N LEU A 117 -10.69 23.53 -1.32
CA LEU A 117 -11.73 24.27 -2.07
C LEU A 117 -11.47 24.22 -3.58
N ARG A 118 -10.22 24.32 -4.04
CA ARG A 118 -9.86 24.16 -5.46
C ARG A 118 -10.22 22.77 -5.96
N VAL A 119 -9.89 21.73 -5.19
CA VAL A 119 -10.26 20.34 -5.52
C VAL A 119 -11.77 20.17 -5.55
N ALA A 120 -12.52 20.75 -4.59
CA ALA A 120 -13.98 20.69 -4.60
C ALA A 120 -14.57 21.38 -5.85
N SER A 121 -14.05 22.55 -6.21
CA SER A 121 -14.47 23.26 -7.44
C SER A 121 -14.17 22.43 -8.69
N TRP A 122 -12.98 21.84 -8.77
CA TRP A 122 -12.61 20.95 -9.88
C TRP A 122 -13.54 19.72 -9.95
N CYS A 123 -13.85 19.08 -8.79
CA CYS A 123 -14.78 17.98 -8.75
C CYS A 123 -16.17 18.37 -9.27
N CYS A 124 -16.70 19.51 -8.82
CA CYS A 124 -17.98 20.04 -9.33
C CYS A 124 -17.95 20.27 -10.85
N SER A 125 -16.90 20.87 -11.37
CA SER A 125 -16.72 21.12 -12.81
C SER A 125 -16.64 19.81 -13.61
N ASN A 126 -16.08 18.75 -13.01
CA ASN A 126 -15.98 17.43 -13.59
C ASN A 126 -17.13 16.48 -13.16
N ARG A 127 -18.21 17.02 -12.59
CA ARG A 127 -19.39 16.26 -12.16
C ARG A 127 -19.09 15.09 -11.22
N LEU A 128 -18.00 15.17 -10.45
CA LEU A 128 -17.67 14.26 -9.39
C LEU A 128 -18.16 14.81 -8.05
N LEU A 129 -18.69 13.93 -7.22
CA LEU A 129 -19.19 14.30 -5.90
C LEU A 129 -18.23 13.84 -4.80
N ILE A 130 -17.72 14.79 -4.03
CA ILE A 130 -16.97 14.48 -2.81
C ILE A 130 -17.97 14.12 -1.70
N ASN A 131 -17.64 13.09 -0.93
CA ASN A 131 -18.39 12.73 0.26
C ASN A 131 -17.71 13.31 1.51
N PRO A 132 -18.20 14.43 2.08
CA PRO A 132 -17.58 15.03 3.26
C PRO A 132 -17.72 14.15 4.51
N ASP A 133 -18.73 13.25 4.56
CA ASP A 133 -18.94 12.36 5.71
C ASP A 133 -17.86 11.27 5.81
N LYS A 134 -17.31 10.85 4.70
CA LYS A 134 -16.24 9.86 4.62
C LYS A 134 -14.85 10.49 4.48
N THR A 135 -14.78 11.78 4.17
CA THR A 135 -13.51 12.50 4.08
C THR A 135 -12.87 12.59 5.46
N LYS A 136 -11.59 12.26 5.57
CA LYS A 136 -10.85 12.19 6.84
C LYS A 136 -9.70 13.17 6.86
N PHE A 137 -9.56 13.84 8.03
CA PHE A 137 -8.46 14.73 8.33
C PHE A 137 -7.57 14.09 9.39
N CYS A 138 -6.29 13.83 9.07
CA CYS A 138 -5.32 13.23 9.98
C CYS A 138 -4.06 14.07 10.04
N VAL A 139 -3.49 14.22 11.22
CA VAL A 139 -2.23 14.94 11.44
C VAL A 139 -1.19 13.99 11.98
N PHE A 140 -0.05 13.94 11.31
CA PHE A 140 1.06 13.06 11.67
C PHE A 140 2.18 13.83 12.34
N GLY A 141 2.75 13.26 13.40
CA GLY A 141 3.87 13.87 14.10
C GLY A 141 4.41 13.05 15.26
N SER A 142 5.51 13.52 15.87
CA SER A 142 6.02 12.91 17.09
C SER A 142 5.07 13.15 18.27
N SER A 143 5.08 12.26 19.26
CA SER A 143 4.25 12.39 20.48
C SER A 143 4.44 13.74 21.17
N LYS A 144 5.69 14.24 21.20
CA LYS A 144 6.01 15.54 21.79
C LYS A 144 5.38 16.71 21.03
N MET A 145 5.40 16.65 19.69
CA MET A 145 4.79 17.71 18.86
C MET A 145 3.27 17.68 18.94
N LEU A 146 2.69 16.50 18.78
CA LEU A 146 1.21 16.34 18.83
C LEU A 146 0.63 16.72 20.22
N GLY A 147 1.36 16.45 21.31
CA GLY A 147 0.91 16.85 22.66
C GLY A 147 1.01 18.34 22.98
N GLN A 148 1.68 19.12 22.12
CA GLN A 148 1.88 20.58 22.31
C GLN A 148 1.06 21.44 21.35
N VAL A 149 0.22 20.83 20.53
CA VAL A 149 -0.53 21.52 19.48
C VAL A 149 -1.99 21.12 19.54
N THR A 150 -2.87 22.10 19.61
CA THR A 150 -4.30 21.92 19.41
C THR A 150 -4.63 22.32 17.97
N ILE A 151 -5.13 21.38 17.19
CA ILE A 151 -5.50 21.62 15.78
C ILE A 151 -7.02 21.80 15.74
N PRO A 152 -7.50 22.94 15.26
CA PRO A 152 -8.94 23.17 15.13
C PRO A 152 -9.52 22.25 14.04
N PRO A 153 -10.83 21.98 14.07
CA PRO A 153 -11.49 21.27 12.99
C PRO A 153 -11.37 22.07 11.68
N LEU A 154 -11.25 21.35 10.58
CA LEU A 154 -11.16 21.93 9.25
C LEU A 154 -12.56 21.97 8.63
N THR A 155 -13.15 23.15 8.48
CA THR A 155 -14.47 23.27 7.83
C THR A 155 -14.35 23.06 6.32
N PHE A 156 -15.02 22.04 5.82
CA PHE A 156 -15.03 21.68 4.40
C PHE A 156 -16.45 21.33 3.92
N MET A 157 -16.93 22.00 2.88
CA MET A 157 -18.27 21.81 2.30
C MET A 157 -19.41 21.87 3.36
N GLY A 158 -19.30 22.80 4.31
CA GLY A 158 -20.29 22.99 5.39
C GLY A 158 -20.19 21.98 6.54
N LYS A 159 -19.18 21.12 6.55
CA LYS A 159 -18.92 20.15 7.60
C LYS A 159 -17.57 20.40 8.27
N ASP A 160 -17.51 20.20 9.57
CA ASP A 160 -16.28 20.28 10.34
C ASP A 160 -15.60 18.90 10.38
N LEU A 161 -14.44 18.82 9.75
CA LEU A 161 -13.58 17.64 9.74
C LEU A 161 -12.70 17.69 10.99
N HIS A 162 -13.02 16.85 11.96
CA HIS A 162 -12.18 16.69 13.15
C HIS A 162 -10.96 15.83 12.84
N VAL A 163 -9.84 16.09 13.54
CA VAL A 163 -8.64 15.28 13.43
C VAL A 163 -8.93 13.88 13.94
N VAL A 164 -8.67 12.87 13.11
CA VAL A 164 -8.77 11.45 13.49
C VAL A 164 -7.42 10.91 13.92
N ASP A 165 -7.43 9.96 14.87
CA ASP A 165 -6.21 9.35 15.41
C ASP A 165 -5.55 8.36 14.45
N SER A 166 -6.34 7.77 13.56
CA SER A 166 -5.86 6.85 12.54
C SER A 166 -6.71 6.91 11.29
N VAL A 167 -6.11 6.51 10.17
CA VAL A 167 -6.76 6.45 8.86
C VAL A 167 -6.29 5.21 8.11
N LYS A 168 -7.22 4.55 7.42
CA LYS A 168 -6.89 3.42 6.56
C LYS A 168 -6.61 3.91 5.15
N ASP A 169 -5.41 3.64 4.66
CA ASP A 169 -4.93 4.00 3.33
C ASP A 169 -4.51 2.75 2.57
N LEU A 170 -5.17 2.44 1.45
CA LEU A 170 -4.90 1.27 0.62
C LEU A 170 -4.67 -0.02 1.43
N GLY A 171 -5.47 -0.23 2.47
CA GLY A 171 -5.40 -1.42 3.31
C GLY A 171 -4.45 -1.32 4.51
N VAL A 172 -3.58 -0.30 4.59
CA VAL A 172 -2.70 -0.04 5.74
C VAL A 172 -3.34 0.99 6.67
N ILE A 173 -3.35 0.73 7.98
CA ILE A 173 -3.81 1.70 8.98
C ILE A 173 -2.62 2.56 9.40
N LEU A 174 -2.73 3.85 9.15
CA LEU A 174 -1.75 4.86 9.50
C LEU A 174 -2.25 5.57 10.77
N ASP A 175 -1.60 5.34 11.90
CA ASP A 175 -1.86 6.08 13.13
C ASP A 175 -1.07 7.39 13.15
N LYS A 176 -1.55 8.39 13.90
CA LYS A 176 -0.96 9.74 13.97
C LYS A 176 0.54 9.78 14.32
N ARG A 177 1.10 8.70 14.86
CA ARG A 177 2.53 8.56 15.18
C ARG A 177 3.27 7.68 14.19
N LEU A 178 2.60 7.10 13.21
CA LEU A 178 3.13 6.11 12.27
C LEU A 178 3.83 4.94 13.00
N SER A 179 3.29 4.54 14.15
CA SER A 179 3.79 3.41 14.93
C SER A 179 3.37 2.07 14.37
N PHE A 180 2.29 2.05 13.59
CA PHE A 180 1.64 0.88 13.01
C PHE A 180 1.13 -0.14 14.04
N ASN A 181 0.94 0.25 15.32
CA ASN A 181 0.46 -0.66 16.36
C ASN A 181 -0.95 -1.16 16.01
N GLU A 182 -1.88 -0.24 15.71
CA GLU A 182 -3.25 -0.57 15.34
C GLU A 182 -3.32 -1.43 14.07
N HIS A 183 -2.46 -1.13 13.08
CA HIS A 183 -2.37 -1.92 11.86
C HIS A 183 -1.95 -3.36 12.17
N VAL A 184 -0.88 -3.55 12.94
CA VAL A 184 -0.37 -4.88 13.27
C VAL A 184 -1.36 -5.65 14.14
N ASP A 185 -2.00 -5.01 15.12
CA ASP A 185 -2.99 -5.67 15.98
C ASP A 185 -4.20 -6.15 15.17
N THR A 186 -4.72 -5.31 14.28
CA THR A 186 -5.80 -5.66 13.35
C THR A 186 -5.39 -6.80 12.41
N LEU A 187 -4.18 -6.70 11.85
CA LEU A 187 -3.64 -7.72 10.94
C LEU A 187 -3.49 -9.07 11.65
N VAL A 188 -2.87 -9.10 12.83
CA VAL A 188 -2.68 -10.32 13.62
C VAL A 188 -4.03 -10.95 13.98
N SER A 189 -5.00 -10.16 14.44
CA SER A 189 -6.35 -10.65 14.77
C SER A 189 -7.02 -11.32 13.57
N ASN A 190 -6.99 -10.65 12.41
CA ASN A 190 -7.57 -11.20 11.17
C ASN A 190 -6.87 -12.46 10.69
N LEU A 191 -5.54 -12.53 10.78
CA LEU A 191 -4.76 -13.69 10.35
C LEU A 191 -4.93 -14.88 11.30
N MET A 192 -5.01 -14.62 12.60
CA MET A 192 -5.33 -15.67 13.59
C MET A 192 -6.73 -16.23 13.35
N GLY A 193 -7.72 -15.40 13.06
CA GLY A 193 -9.07 -15.85 12.66
C GLY A 193 -9.05 -16.75 11.43
N LYS A 194 -8.31 -16.38 10.37
CA LYS A 194 -8.14 -17.23 9.18
C LYS A 194 -7.47 -18.57 9.52
N LEU A 195 -6.40 -18.57 10.33
CA LEU A 195 -5.73 -19.80 10.75
C LEU A 195 -6.63 -20.70 11.61
N CYS A 196 -7.46 -20.12 12.48
CA CYS A 196 -8.47 -20.88 13.23
C CYS A 196 -9.50 -21.55 12.32
N MET A 197 -9.97 -20.85 11.27
CA MET A 197 -10.86 -21.45 10.26
C MET A 197 -10.18 -22.59 9.52
N ILE A 198 -8.95 -22.40 9.06
CA ILE A 198 -8.15 -23.46 8.39
C ILE A 198 -7.97 -24.65 9.32
N SER A 199 -7.69 -24.41 10.61
CA SER A 199 -7.55 -25.48 11.62
C SER A 199 -8.81 -26.33 11.76
N ARG A 200 -10.00 -25.73 11.70
CA ARG A 200 -11.29 -26.44 11.81
C ARG A 200 -11.57 -27.35 10.62
N VAL A 201 -11.20 -26.92 9.39
CA VAL A 201 -11.42 -27.71 8.17
C VAL A 201 -10.30 -28.69 7.88
N ARG A 202 -9.19 -28.63 8.62
CA ARG A 202 -8.04 -29.51 8.43
C ARG A 202 -8.41 -30.98 8.47
N HIS A 203 -9.28 -31.41 9.41
CA HIS A 203 -9.73 -32.80 9.55
C HIS A 203 -10.46 -33.35 8.32
N VAL A 204 -11.05 -32.46 7.48
CA VAL A 204 -11.69 -32.85 6.22
C VAL A 204 -10.64 -33.14 5.14
N LEU A 205 -9.43 -32.61 5.31
CA LEU A 205 -8.30 -32.80 4.40
C LEU A 205 -7.39 -33.99 4.81
N ASP A 206 -7.59 -34.56 5.98
CA ASP A 206 -6.82 -35.71 6.48
C ASP A 206 -7.46 -37.04 6.01
N THR A 207 -7.01 -37.55 4.87
CA THR A 207 -7.25 -38.94 4.45
C THR A 207 -5.92 -39.70 4.35
N PRO A 208 -5.90 -41.04 4.63
CA PRO A 208 -4.66 -41.73 4.97
C PRO A 208 -3.69 -41.94 3.80
N THR A 209 -2.42 -41.83 4.12
CA THR A 209 -1.17 -42.36 3.57
C THR A 209 -0.67 -41.92 2.20
N LEU A 210 -1.38 -41.89 1.12
CA LEU A 210 -0.86 -41.40 -0.18
C LEU A 210 -1.14 -39.90 -0.38
N PHE A 211 -2.12 -39.41 0.32
CA PHE A 211 -2.59 -38.03 0.28
C PHE A 211 -1.83 -37.09 1.23
N THR A 212 -0.99 -37.57 2.13
CA THR A 212 -0.35 -36.73 3.16
C THR A 212 0.57 -35.67 2.57
N VAL A 213 1.32 -35.98 1.52
CA VAL A 213 2.22 -35.02 0.85
C VAL A 213 1.39 -34.01 0.03
N ILE A 214 0.37 -34.49 -0.68
CA ILE A 214 -0.53 -33.65 -1.47
C ILE A 214 -1.32 -32.72 -0.53
N ASN A 215 -1.81 -33.24 0.59
CA ASN A 215 -2.53 -32.47 1.61
C ASN A 215 -1.64 -31.44 2.30
N LEU A 216 -0.37 -31.78 2.60
CA LEU A 216 0.60 -30.84 3.16
C LEU A 216 0.91 -29.70 2.16
N PHE A 217 1.11 -30.03 0.89
CA PHE A 217 1.35 -29.06 -0.18
C PHE A 217 0.12 -28.14 -0.36
N THR A 218 -1.08 -28.71 -0.38
CA THR A 218 -2.34 -27.96 -0.49
C THR A 218 -2.53 -27.05 0.71
N LEU A 219 -2.35 -27.55 1.94
CA LEU A 219 -2.44 -26.76 3.16
C LEU A 219 -1.41 -25.63 3.19
N PHE A 220 -0.17 -25.90 2.78
CA PHE A 220 0.88 -24.88 2.65
C PHE A 220 0.50 -23.81 1.62
N THR A 221 -0.07 -24.20 0.48
CA THR A 221 -0.54 -23.28 -0.56
C THR A 221 -1.69 -22.40 -0.05
N VAL A 222 -2.66 -22.98 0.67
CA VAL A 222 -3.76 -22.24 1.30
C VAL A 222 -3.23 -21.24 2.32
N ILE A 223 -2.31 -21.64 3.20
CA ILE A 223 -1.71 -20.75 4.20
C ILE A 223 -0.92 -19.64 3.50
N ASN A 224 -0.14 -19.94 2.48
CA ASN A 224 0.59 -18.93 1.72
C ASN A 224 -0.34 -17.90 1.06
N SER A 225 -1.40 -18.35 0.41
CA SER A 225 -2.33 -17.48 -0.31
C SER A 225 -3.21 -16.64 0.61
N LEU A 226 -3.70 -17.19 1.72
CA LEU A 226 -4.66 -16.50 2.59
C LEU A 226 -4.01 -15.77 3.77
N VAL A 227 -2.87 -16.27 4.27
CA VAL A 227 -2.23 -15.76 5.48
C VAL A 227 -0.96 -14.98 5.14
N PHE A 228 0.04 -15.62 4.53
CA PHE A 228 1.33 -14.97 4.28
C PHE A 228 1.26 -13.87 3.23
N SER A 229 0.41 -13.99 2.22
CA SER A 229 0.17 -12.89 1.27
C SER A 229 -0.35 -11.64 1.97
N SER A 230 -1.31 -11.80 2.88
CA SER A 230 -1.87 -10.69 3.67
C SER A 230 -0.87 -10.18 4.72
N LEU A 231 -0.13 -11.08 5.39
CA LEU A 231 0.86 -10.73 6.40
C LEU A 231 1.97 -9.82 5.85
N PHE A 232 2.33 -10.00 4.59
CA PHE A 232 3.40 -9.23 3.97
C PHE A 232 2.93 -8.13 3.00
N TYR A 233 1.63 -7.90 2.93
CA TYR A 233 1.09 -6.83 2.09
C TYR A 233 1.64 -5.46 2.53
N CYS A 234 2.11 -4.67 1.58
CA CYS A 234 2.71 -3.33 1.81
C CYS A 234 3.75 -3.27 2.95
N SER A 235 4.45 -4.39 3.22
CA SER A 235 5.33 -4.48 4.39
C SER A 235 6.43 -3.42 4.43
N SER A 236 6.96 -2.96 3.31
CA SER A 236 7.97 -1.91 3.27
C SER A 236 7.50 -0.57 3.85
N VAL A 237 6.18 -0.35 3.94
CA VAL A 237 5.61 0.84 4.60
C VAL A 237 5.71 0.72 6.11
N TRP A 238 5.33 -0.43 6.69
CA TRP A 238 5.15 -0.61 8.12
C TRP A 238 6.22 -1.48 8.80
N SER A 239 7.15 -2.12 8.08
CA SER A 239 8.20 -2.99 8.66
C SER A 239 9.16 -2.26 9.61
N GLY A 240 9.20 -0.93 9.60
CA GLY A 240 9.90 -0.12 10.60
C GLY A 240 9.24 -0.07 11.98
N THR A 241 8.16 -0.81 12.20
CA THR A 241 7.45 -0.88 13.49
C THR A 241 8.31 -1.46 14.62
N CYS A 242 7.84 -1.38 15.88
CA CYS A 242 8.60 -1.83 17.04
C CYS A 242 8.78 -3.37 17.09
N LYS A 243 9.81 -3.82 17.81
CA LYS A 243 10.10 -5.26 18.00
C LYS A 243 8.92 -6.04 18.58
N GLY A 244 8.11 -5.41 19.44
CA GLY A 244 6.91 -6.03 20.01
C GLY A 244 5.87 -6.39 18.94
N ASN A 245 5.69 -5.55 17.93
CA ASN A 245 4.81 -5.82 16.80
C ASN A 245 5.36 -6.94 15.90
N ILE A 246 6.68 -6.96 15.66
CA ILE A 246 7.31 -8.08 14.92
C ILE A 246 7.10 -9.40 15.68
N ALA A 247 7.20 -9.41 17.01
CA ALA A 247 6.94 -10.59 17.82
C ALA A 247 5.49 -11.08 17.70
N LYS A 248 4.50 -10.17 17.67
CA LYS A 248 3.10 -10.53 17.41
C LYS A 248 2.92 -11.20 16.04
N LEU A 249 3.55 -10.67 15.00
CA LEU A 249 3.53 -11.27 13.65
C LEU A 249 4.21 -12.65 13.62
N GLN A 250 5.29 -12.82 14.39
CA GLN A 250 5.96 -14.12 14.54
C GLN A 250 5.04 -15.17 15.14
N LEU A 251 4.13 -14.82 16.07
CA LEU A 251 3.13 -15.74 16.60
C LEU A 251 2.17 -16.27 15.51
N VAL A 252 1.82 -15.45 14.53
CA VAL A 252 1.01 -15.90 13.37
C VAL A 252 1.77 -16.96 12.58
N GLN A 253 3.04 -16.71 12.26
CA GLN A 253 3.89 -17.68 11.55
C GLN A 253 4.07 -18.98 12.37
N ASN A 254 4.26 -18.86 13.67
CA ASN A 254 4.39 -20.01 14.57
C ASN A 254 3.13 -20.87 14.57
N PHE A 255 1.95 -20.25 14.58
CA PHE A 255 0.70 -20.98 14.51
C PHE A 255 0.52 -21.67 13.14
N ALA A 256 0.84 -20.98 12.06
CA ALA A 256 0.83 -21.58 10.72
C ALA A 256 1.77 -22.80 10.62
N ALA A 257 2.99 -22.70 11.17
CA ALA A 257 3.94 -23.81 11.22
C ALA A 257 3.44 -24.99 12.06
N ARG A 258 2.73 -24.73 13.19
CA ARG A 258 2.09 -25.79 13.97
C ARG A 258 0.98 -26.51 13.19
N LEU A 259 0.17 -25.76 12.45
CA LEU A 259 -0.86 -26.37 11.60
C LEU A 259 -0.24 -27.27 10.53
N LEU A 260 0.86 -26.84 9.91
CA LEU A 260 1.56 -27.63 8.89
C LEU A 260 2.20 -28.91 9.45
N SER A 261 2.75 -28.85 10.67
CA SER A 261 3.51 -29.96 11.26
C SER A 261 2.72 -30.84 12.25
N GLY A 262 1.47 -30.47 12.55
CA GLY A 262 0.69 -31.20 13.58
C GLY A 262 1.15 -30.99 15.02
N LYS A 263 2.06 -30.04 15.27
CA LYS A 263 2.58 -29.71 16.60
C LYS A 263 1.53 -29.07 17.50
N ARG A 264 1.61 -29.36 18.82
CA ARG A 264 0.70 -28.78 19.82
C ARG A 264 1.08 -27.36 20.19
N LYS A 265 0.17 -26.65 20.85
CA LYS A 265 0.33 -25.21 21.21
C LYS A 265 1.62 -24.93 22.00
N PHE A 266 2.03 -25.83 22.88
CA PHE A 266 3.17 -25.64 23.78
C PHE A 266 4.48 -26.30 23.28
N ASP A 267 4.45 -26.98 22.14
CA ASP A 267 5.66 -27.55 21.55
C ASP A 267 6.61 -26.47 21.09
N HIS A 268 7.91 -26.68 21.27
CA HIS A 268 8.93 -25.74 20.79
C HIS A 268 8.93 -25.73 19.26
N ILE A 269 8.75 -24.55 18.69
CA ILE A 269 8.44 -24.42 17.26
C ILE A 269 9.66 -24.16 16.37
N THR A 270 10.78 -23.64 16.93
CA THR A 270 11.98 -23.30 16.15
C THR A 270 12.53 -24.45 15.31
N PRO A 271 12.63 -25.70 15.83
CA PRO A 271 13.06 -26.83 15.01
C PRO A 271 12.14 -27.08 13.80
N THR A 272 10.84 -26.90 14.01
CA THR A 272 9.85 -27.03 12.92
C THR A 272 10.00 -25.94 11.86
N LEU A 273 10.24 -24.70 12.25
CA LEU A 273 10.50 -23.60 11.32
C LEU A 273 11.76 -23.89 10.49
N LYS A 274 12.83 -24.40 11.12
CA LYS A 274 14.06 -24.81 10.43
C LYS A 274 13.80 -25.98 9.47
N GLN A 275 13.08 -27.01 9.88
CA GLN A 275 12.70 -28.15 9.04
C GLN A 275 11.87 -27.71 7.82
N LEU A 276 10.92 -26.79 8.01
CA LEU A 276 10.09 -26.23 6.95
C LEU A 276 10.82 -25.16 6.13
N LYS A 277 12.07 -24.84 6.45
CA LYS A 277 12.88 -23.77 5.84
C LYS A 277 12.16 -22.42 5.82
N LEU A 278 11.45 -22.13 6.90
CA LEU A 278 10.73 -20.86 7.10
C LEU A 278 11.61 -19.91 7.90
N LEU A 279 12.13 -18.88 7.25
CA LEU A 279 12.85 -17.80 7.92
C LEU A 279 11.96 -17.05 8.91
N PRO A 280 12.50 -16.51 10.02
CA PRO A 280 11.76 -15.62 10.92
C PRO A 280 11.10 -14.47 10.17
N VAL A 281 10.01 -13.93 10.73
CA VAL A 281 9.29 -12.80 10.14
C VAL A 281 10.20 -11.58 9.97
N SER A 282 11.12 -11.32 10.90
CA SER A 282 12.12 -10.25 10.79
C SER A 282 12.94 -10.34 9.50
N ASP A 283 13.43 -11.54 9.18
CA ASP A 283 14.28 -11.76 8.01
C ASP A 283 13.48 -11.71 6.71
N LEU A 284 12.23 -12.17 6.77
CA LEU A 284 11.31 -12.03 5.62
C LEU A 284 10.97 -10.57 5.32
N LEU A 285 10.81 -9.74 6.34
CA LEU A 285 10.62 -8.29 6.19
C LEU A 285 11.89 -7.62 5.64
N TYR A 286 13.06 -8.01 6.16
CA TYR A 286 14.36 -7.56 5.64
C TYR A 286 14.53 -7.88 4.15
N ILE A 287 14.24 -9.12 3.73
CA ILE A 287 14.28 -9.52 2.31
C ILE A 287 13.35 -8.64 1.47
N ARG A 288 12.16 -8.33 1.96
CA ARG A 288 11.20 -7.50 1.22
C ARG A 288 11.66 -6.07 1.05
N ASP A 289 12.22 -5.48 2.10
CA ASP A 289 12.81 -4.14 2.02
C ASP A 289 14.03 -4.13 1.06
N ALA A 290 14.89 -5.16 1.13
CA ALA A 290 16.02 -5.31 0.23
C ALA A 290 15.57 -5.48 -1.25
N VAL A 291 14.53 -6.28 -1.50
CA VAL A 291 13.95 -6.45 -2.84
C VAL A 291 13.34 -5.14 -3.36
N GLN A 292 12.68 -4.37 -2.51
CA GLN A 292 12.16 -3.06 -2.90
C GLN A 292 13.29 -2.08 -3.23
N MET A 293 14.38 -2.09 -2.46
CA MET A 293 15.58 -1.31 -2.78
C MET A 293 16.20 -1.75 -4.11
N TYR A 294 16.33 -3.05 -4.35
CA TYR A 294 16.81 -3.57 -5.64
C TYR A 294 15.97 -3.03 -6.80
N LYS A 295 14.64 -3.00 -6.66
CA LYS A 295 13.75 -2.43 -7.68
C LYS A 295 14.02 -0.95 -7.92
N CYS A 296 14.18 -0.15 -6.85
CA CYS A 296 14.46 1.28 -6.95
C CYS A 296 15.80 1.54 -7.64
N MET A 297 16.81 0.72 -7.35
CA MET A 297 18.17 0.92 -7.88
C MET A 297 18.34 0.43 -9.33
N ASN A 298 17.47 -0.47 -9.80
CA ASN A 298 17.53 -1.06 -11.14
C ASN A 298 16.39 -0.58 -12.07
N ASN A 299 15.77 0.57 -11.78
CA ASN A 299 14.68 1.16 -12.58
C ASN A 299 13.46 0.23 -12.77
N LEU A 300 13.22 -0.68 -11.80
CA LEU A 300 12.06 -1.57 -11.76
C LEU A 300 10.95 -1.03 -10.84
N ALA A 301 11.16 0.13 -10.25
CA ALA A 301 10.19 0.88 -9.46
C ALA A 301 9.84 2.20 -10.18
N PRO A 302 8.70 2.82 -9.87
CA PRO A 302 8.35 4.14 -10.38
C PRO A 302 9.45 5.17 -10.10
N SER A 303 9.66 6.12 -11.03
CA SER A 303 10.75 7.10 -10.97
C SER A 303 10.73 7.94 -9.69
N TYR A 304 9.55 8.32 -9.19
CA TYR A 304 9.41 9.09 -7.95
C TYR A 304 9.94 8.33 -6.71
N LEU A 305 9.90 6.99 -6.70
CA LEU A 305 10.51 6.19 -5.63
C LEU A 305 12.02 6.09 -5.81
N SER A 306 12.50 5.87 -7.04
CA SER A 306 13.94 5.77 -7.32
C SER A 306 14.67 7.07 -7.03
N GLN A 307 14.04 8.22 -7.29
CA GLN A 307 14.59 9.55 -7.02
C GLN A 307 14.80 9.87 -5.53
N LEU A 308 14.18 9.11 -4.62
CA LEU A 308 14.42 9.24 -3.18
C LEU A 308 15.85 8.82 -2.75
N PHE A 309 16.57 8.12 -3.63
CA PHE A 309 17.86 7.52 -3.32
C PHE A 309 18.96 8.12 -4.19
N THR A 310 19.95 8.74 -3.55
CA THR A 310 21.07 9.42 -4.20
C THR A 310 22.37 8.67 -3.89
N LYS A 311 23.20 8.42 -4.90
CA LYS A 311 24.55 7.86 -4.68
C LYS A 311 25.46 8.91 -4.09
N ARG A 312 26.42 8.51 -3.23
CA ARG A 312 27.43 9.44 -2.69
C ARG A 312 28.26 10.10 -3.78
N SER A 313 28.55 9.40 -4.87
CA SER A 313 29.23 9.95 -6.04
C SER A 313 28.52 11.15 -6.68
N GLN A 314 27.22 11.30 -6.46
CA GLN A 314 26.43 12.43 -6.96
C GLN A 314 26.41 13.63 -6.01
N THR A 315 26.78 13.42 -4.73
CA THR A 315 26.76 14.48 -3.70
C THR A 315 28.11 15.14 -3.48
N HIS A 316 29.22 14.50 -3.82
CA HIS A 316 30.57 15.06 -3.74
C HIS A 316 31.52 14.42 -4.74
N SER A 317 32.51 15.18 -5.19
CA SER A 317 33.50 14.77 -6.21
C SER A 317 34.66 13.94 -5.66
N PHE A 318 34.78 13.73 -4.34
CA PHE A 318 35.88 13.01 -3.75
C PHE A 318 35.81 11.50 -4.05
N LEU A 319 36.95 10.92 -4.50
CA LEU A 319 37.09 9.49 -4.73
C LEU A 319 37.30 8.76 -3.40
N THR A 320 36.19 8.35 -2.77
CA THR A 320 36.21 7.57 -1.53
C THR A 320 35.91 6.09 -1.82
N ARG A 321 36.37 5.19 -0.93
CA ARG A 321 36.10 3.74 -1.02
C ARG A 321 34.61 3.39 -1.11
N ASN A 322 33.75 4.25 -0.55
CA ASN A 322 32.28 4.06 -0.50
C ASN A 322 31.53 4.92 -1.51
N ARG A 323 32.17 5.29 -2.62
CA ARG A 323 31.59 6.16 -3.67
C ARG A 323 30.27 5.64 -4.23
N ASP A 324 30.14 4.33 -4.40
CA ASP A 324 28.95 3.70 -4.99
C ASP A 324 27.86 3.38 -3.96
N SER A 325 28.12 3.64 -2.69
CA SER A 325 27.10 3.52 -1.64
C SER A 325 26.08 4.66 -1.73
N LEU A 326 24.87 4.38 -1.24
CA LEU A 326 23.82 5.38 -1.16
C LEU A 326 24.09 6.37 -0.02
N GLN A 327 23.69 7.62 -0.24
CA GLN A 327 23.75 8.65 0.78
C GLN A 327 22.68 8.39 1.84
N LEU A 328 23.11 8.21 3.09
CA LEU A 328 22.17 8.03 4.20
C LEU A 328 21.46 9.36 4.51
N PRO A 329 20.11 9.38 4.54
CA PRO A 329 19.38 10.58 4.89
C PRO A 329 19.71 11.08 6.31
N ARG A 330 19.82 12.39 6.50
CA ARG A 330 20.01 12.98 7.82
C ARG A 330 18.71 12.95 8.61
N CYS A 331 18.53 11.91 9.44
CA CYS A 331 17.35 11.73 10.27
C CYS A 331 17.64 12.08 11.73
N ARG A 332 16.96 13.10 12.26
CA ARG A 332 17.09 13.54 13.67
C ARG A 332 16.14 12.81 14.62
N THR A 333 15.10 12.17 14.12
CA THR A 333 14.07 11.52 14.93
C THR A 333 14.06 10.01 14.69
N ALA A 334 13.70 9.25 15.73
CA ALA A 334 13.52 7.81 15.62
C ALA A 334 12.44 7.45 14.57
N LEU A 335 11.40 8.26 14.46
CA LEU A 335 10.34 8.09 13.46
C LEU A 335 10.90 8.18 12.03
N ALA A 336 11.75 9.17 11.74
CA ALA A 336 12.37 9.29 10.43
C ALA A 336 13.33 8.12 10.12
N GLN A 337 14.02 7.59 11.13
CA GLN A 337 14.87 6.40 10.99
C GLN A 337 14.07 5.12 10.75
N GLN A 338 12.79 5.08 11.14
CA GLN A 338 11.87 3.98 10.85
C GLN A 338 11.32 4.03 9.42
N SER A 339 11.49 5.13 8.69
CA SER A 339 11.03 5.25 7.30
C SER A 339 11.75 4.26 6.38
N PHE A 340 11.07 3.84 5.33
CA PHE A 340 11.67 2.97 4.31
C PHE A 340 12.91 3.60 3.67
N VAL A 341 12.92 4.92 3.47
CA VAL A 341 14.07 5.62 2.86
C VAL A 341 15.34 5.43 3.69
N PHE A 342 15.25 5.56 5.01
CA PHE A 342 16.41 5.36 5.90
C PHE A 342 16.79 3.88 6.01
N ARG A 343 15.83 3.00 6.29
CA ARG A 343 16.06 1.56 6.42
C ARG A 343 16.58 0.94 5.13
N GLY A 344 15.96 1.29 4.01
CA GLY A 344 16.34 0.79 2.69
C GLY A 344 17.78 1.12 2.33
N VAL A 345 18.20 2.37 2.56
CA VAL A 345 19.60 2.77 2.35
C VAL A 345 20.56 2.00 3.28
N THR A 346 20.18 1.82 4.54
CA THR A 346 20.97 1.06 5.50
C THR A 346 21.13 -0.40 5.04
N ILE A 347 20.03 -1.03 4.65
CA ILE A 347 20.02 -2.40 4.12
C ILE A 347 20.90 -2.48 2.87
N TRP A 348 20.65 -1.62 1.89
CA TRP A 348 21.37 -1.64 0.61
C TRP A 348 22.88 -1.50 0.78
N ASN A 349 23.30 -0.57 1.62
CA ASN A 349 24.72 -0.34 1.89
C ASN A 349 25.39 -1.49 2.66
N SER A 350 24.61 -2.29 3.40
CA SER A 350 25.12 -3.47 4.14
C SER A 350 25.21 -4.73 3.29
N LEU A 351 24.57 -4.75 2.10
CA LEU A 351 24.59 -5.91 1.20
C LEU A 351 25.97 -6.07 0.54
N PRO A 352 26.47 -7.31 0.37
CA PRO A 352 27.64 -7.60 -0.44
C PRO A 352 27.48 -7.07 -1.87
N GLU A 353 28.61 -6.72 -2.50
CA GLU A 353 28.61 -6.20 -3.87
C GLU A 353 28.04 -7.20 -4.88
N GLU A 354 28.32 -8.49 -4.68
CA GLU A 354 27.82 -9.59 -5.50
C GLU A 354 26.28 -9.61 -5.54
N LEU A 355 25.63 -9.40 -4.39
CA LEU A 355 24.18 -9.30 -4.32
C LEU A 355 23.66 -8.04 -5.02
N ARG A 356 24.29 -6.89 -4.81
CA ARG A 356 23.86 -5.63 -5.44
C ARG A 356 23.95 -5.66 -6.96
N ASN A 357 24.89 -6.43 -7.50
CA ASN A 357 25.17 -6.57 -8.94
C ASN A 357 24.42 -7.76 -9.58
N CYS A 358 23.48 -8.40 -8.92
CA CYS A 358 22.66 -9.47 -9.51
C CYS A 358 21.94 -8.98 -10.78
N SER A 359 21.93 -9.79 -11.82
CA SER A 359 21.35 -9.47 -13.13
C SER A 359 19.81 -9.47 -13.14
N SER A 360 19.17 -10.11 -12.18
CA SER A 360 17.71 -10.18 -12.10
C SER A 360 17.20 -10.16 -10.65
N ILE A 361 15.97 -9.65 -10.47
CA ILE A 361 15.29 -9.63 -9.18
C ILE A 361 15.10 -11.04 -8.61
N VAL A 362 14.92 -12.04 -9.46
CA VAL A 362 14.74 -13.44 -9.04
C VAL A 362 16.05 -13.99 -8.49
N SER A 363 17.19 -13.75 -9.18
CA SER A 363 18.53 -14.13 -8.71
C SER A 363 18.85 -13.45 -7.39
N PHE A 364 18.67 -12.12 -7.30
CA PHE A 364 18.87 -11.35 -6.10
C PHE A 364 18.10 -11.92 -4.89
N LYS A 365 16.78 -12.12 -5.07
CA LYS A 365 15.90 -12.63 -4.02
C LYS A 365 16.31 -14.04 -3.56
N ASN A 366 16.65 -14.92 -4.49
CA ASN A 366 17.01 -16.29 -4.19
C ASN A 366 18.36 -16.37 -3.46
N GLN A 367 19.38 -15.62 -3.92
CA GLN A 367 20.68 -15.59 -3.27
C GLN A 367 20.60 -15.01 -1.86
N LEU A 368 19.92 -13.86 -1.68
CA LEU A 368 19.72 -13.25 -0.36
C LEU A 368 18.97 -14.19 0.59
N LYS A 369 17.91 -14.85 0.10
CA LYS A 369 17.16 -15.83 0.90
C LYS A 369 18.02 -17.02 1.28
N SER A 370 18.84 -17.56 0.37
CA SER A 370 19.76 -18.68 0.63
C SER A 370 20.80 -18.32 1.69
N GLU A 371 21.37 -17.13 1.62
CA GLU A 371 22.36 -16.65 2.60
C GLU A 371 21.75 -16.54 3.99
N LEU A 372 20.58 -15.91 4.12
CA LEU A 372 19.90 -15.77 5.40
C LEU A 372 19.42 -17.13 5.94
N LEU A 373 18.98 -18.02 5.06
CA LEU A 373 18.56 -19.36 5.46
C LEU A 373 19.74 -20.19 5.97
N SER A 374 20.89 -20.10 5.32
CA SER A 374 22.12 -20.78 5.76
C SER A 374 22.54 -20.27 7.16
N LYS A 375 22.54 -18.98 7.40
CA LYS A 375 22.82 -18.41 8.74
C LYS A 375 21.81 -18.92 9.76
N TRP A 376 20.52 -18.80 9.47
CA TRP A 376 19.43 -19.25 10.36
C TRP A 376 19.47 -20.72 10.72
N LEU A 377 19.90 -21.60 9.82
CA LEU A 377 20.01 -23.02 10.08
C LEU A 377 21.21 -23.38 10.97
N ASN A 378 22.29 -22.59 10.90
CA ASN A 378 23.53 -22.80 11.65
C ASN A 378 23.50 -22.20 13.07
N ASP A 379 22.65 -21.16 13.31
CA ASP A 379 22.37 -20.58 14.64
C ASP A 379 21.45 -21.51 15.46
#